data_bb84a384fb3051e18db4f6e5aae96867
#
_entry.id   bb84a384fb3051e18db4f6e5aae96867
#
_cell.length_a   1.000
_cell.length_b   1.000
_cell.length_c   1.000
_cell.angle_alpha   90.00
_cell.angle_beta   90.00
_cell.angle_gamma   90.00
#
_symmetry.space_group_name_H-M   'P 1'
#
loop_
_entity.id
_entity.type
_entity.pdbx_description
1 polymer ?
#
loop_
_entity_poly.entity_id
_entity_poly.type
_entity_poly.pdbx_seq_one_letter_code
_entity_poly.pdbx_strand_id
1 'polypeptide(L)'
;MKLLRGVLPISLLFFSLSFKTEAFEISLKKNNWGDASGKEVRAVLQTTADQFIPLVLNLSGLKVLVSTTNGSPIVLHQRTKDEELQINLGAKNRSWCQYVFQFAHELGHIICGFEQGNQTNQWFEESLCEVASLYALQRLSVVWNTSPPYPNWQSYAPEFAKYRIDRIEGGSYPENFQLHSWWRENRVALSRNAGLRKQNLWIAVKLLIIIEQNPRSAWSACSWLNHAKNGQSKTFEEYLNDWYGACPQTGQKKFVRQVINLFGISTK
;
A
#
# COMPACT_ATOMS: atom_id res chain seq x y z
N MET A 1 -36.96 54.02 34.56
CA MET A 1 -36.81 52.63 34.88
C MET A 1 -36.29 51.89 33.64
N LYS A 2 -34.94 51.71 33.58
CA LYS A 2 -34.25 51.02 32.43
C LYS A 2 -33.93 49.60 32.82
N LEU A 3 -34.53 48.63 32.15
CA LEU A 3 -34.23 47.22 32.27
C LEU A 3 -32.93 46.88 31.49
N LEU A 4 -31.88 46.54 32.20
CA LEU A 4 -30.69 45.94 31.66
C LEU A 4 -30.93 44.43 31.41
N ARG A 5 -30.94 44.03 30.15
CA ARG A 5 -30.90 42.61 29.77
C ARG A 5 -29.44 42.12 29.76
N GLY A 6 -29.09 41.29 30.74
CA GLY A 6 -27.80 40.62 30.76
C GLY A 6 -27.73 39.52 29.71
N VAL A 7 -26.73 39.58 28.84
CA VAL A 7 -26.37 38.50 27.90
C VAL A 7 -25.35 37.61 28.59
N LEU A 8 -25.74 36.37 28.88
CA LEU A 8 -24.84 35.34 29.39
C LEU A 8 -23.96 34.83 28.21
N PRO A 9 -22.63 34.77 28.37
CA PRO A 9 -21.78 34.15 27.36
C PRO A 9 -21.94 32.63 27.36
N ILE A 10 -22.32 32.07 26.22
CA ILE A 10 -22.31 30.63 25.96
C ILE A 10 -20.84 30.23 25.72
N SER A 11 -20.22 29.62 26.75
CA SER A 11 -18.91 28.97 26.61
C SER A 11 -19.07 27.68 25.81
N LEU A 12 -18.68 27.70 24.54
CA LEU A 12 -18.53 26.46 23.76
C LEU A 12 -17.31 25.70 24.28
N LEU A 13 -17.57 24.63 25.05
CA LEU A 13 -16.58 23.62 25.37
C LEU A 13 -16.27 22.80 24.11
N PHE A 14 -15.15 23.10 23.45
CA PHE A 14 -14.58 22.20 22.45
C PHE A 14 -14.00 20.97 23.14
N PHE A 15 -14.77 19.88 23.18
CA PHE A 15 -14.21 18.56 23.46
C PHE A 15 -13.35 18.14 22.27
N SER A 16 -12.04 18.32 22.36
CA SER A 16 -11.09 17.66 21.49
C SER A 16 -11.07 16.17 21.84
N LEU A 17 -11.84 15.36 21.10
CA LEU A 17 -11.69 13.91 21.11
C LEU A 17 -10.33 13.59 20.51
N SER A 18 -9.33 13.43 21.39
CA SER A 18 -8.04 12.87 21.03
C SER A 18 -8.23 11.38 20.79
N PHE A 19 -8.47 10.99 19.53
CA PHE A 19 -8.38 9.58 19.15
C PHE A 19 -6.91 9.18 19.34
N LYS A 20 -6.62 8.41 20.39
CA LYS A 20 -5.37 7.66 20.48
C LYS A 20 -5.40 6.66 19.32
N THR A 21 -4.69 6.97 18.24
CA THR A 21 -4.39 5.96 17.22
C THR A 21 -3.47 4.94 17.89
N GLU A 22 -3.93 3.71 18.00
CA GLU A 22 -3.10 2.62 18.48
C GLU A 22 -1.89 2.46 17.54
N ALA A 23 -0.74 2.14 18.09
CA ALA A 23 0.49 2.04 17.32
C ALA A 23 0.46 0.82 16.37
N PHE A 24 1.02 0.98 15.18
CA PHE A 24 1.37 -0.14 14.32
C PHE A 24 2.61 -0.82 14.89
N GLU A 25 2.52 -2.11 15.18
CA GLU A 25 3.57 -2.85 15.86
C GLU A 25 4.21 -3.89 14.94
N ILE A 26 5.55 -3.84 14.84
CA ILE A 26 6.34 -4.86 14.13
C ILE A 26 7.13 -5.69 15.14
N SER A 27 6.85 -6.98 15.18
CA SER A 27 7.66 -7.99 15.86
C SER A 27 8.45 -8.80 14.83
N LEU A 28 9.63 -9.26 15.22
CA LEU A 28 10.46 -10.10 14.38
C LEU A 28 10.60 -11.48 15.01
N LYS A 29 10.36 -12.53 14.21
CA LYS A 29 10.71 -13.88 14.62
C LYS A 29 12.24 -13.97 14.75
N LYS A 30 12.73 -14.73 15.75
CA LYS A 30 14.17 -15.03 15.88
C LYS A 30 14.60 -15.88 14.68
N ASN A 31 15.10 -15.22 13.65
CA ASN A 31 15.53 -15.81 12.39
C ASN A 31 16.94 -15.35 12.03
N ASN A 32 17.55 -16.04 11.07
CA ASN A 32 18.82 -15.61 10.50
C ASN A 32 18.58 -14.53 9.43
N TRP A 33 18.86 -13.27 9.77
CA TRP A 33 18.80 -12.11 8.87
C TRP A 33 20.12 -11.87 8.11
N GLY A 34 21.05 -12.83 8.16
CA GLY A 34 22.40 -12.67 7.61
C GLY A 34 23.26 -11.79 8.52
N ASP A 35 23.96 -10.82 7.93
CA ASP A 35 24.82 -9.85 8.64
C ASP A 35 24.03 -8.64 9.22
N ALA A 36 22.72 -8.59 8.98
CA ALA A 36 21.85 -7.58 9.56
C ALA A 36 21.37 -8.00 10.95
N SER A 37 21.37 -7.07 11.90
CA SER A 37 20.74 -7.28 13.20
C SER A 37 19.22 -7.13 13.10
N GLY A 38 18.47 -7.82 13.98
CA GLY A 38 17.01 -7.65 14.04
C GLY A 38 16.58 -6.19 14.35
N LYS A 39 17.40 -5.42 15.06
CA LYS A 39 17.14 -3.99 15.31
C LYS A 39 17.21 -3.18 14.00
N GLU A 40 18.23 -3.43 13.18
CA GLU A 40 18.38 -2.79 11.88
C GLU A 40 17.23 -3.15 10.94
N VAL A 41 16.89 -4.45 10.83
CA VAL A 41 15.75 -4.90 10.02
C VAL A 41 14.45 -4.22 10.49
N ARG A 42 14.15 -4.24 11.78
CA ARG A 42 12.95 -3.58 12.32
C ARG A 42 12.91 -2.10 11.97
N ALA A 43 14.04 -1.39 12.07
CA ALA A 43 14.12 0.04 11.75
C ALA A 43 13.78 0.30 10.28
N VAL A 44 14.26 -0.53 9.34
CA VAL A 44 13.92 -0.44 7.92
C VAL A 44 12.43 -0.69 7.69
N LEU A 45 11.87 -1.75 8.29
CA LEU A 45 10.46 -2.08 8.13
C LEU A 45 9.56 -1.00 8.73
N GLN A 46 9.92 -0.46 9.91
CA GLN A 46 9.15 0.60 10.55
C GLN A 46 9.13 1.87 9.70
N THR A 47 10.28 2.35 9.23
CA THR A 47 10.30 3.54 8.36
C THR A 47 9.55 3.32 7.05
N THR A 48 9.45 2.07 6.58
CA THR A 48 8.62 1.72 5.41
C THR A 48 7.13 1.83 5.75
N ALA A 49 6.68 1.24 6.87
CA ALA A 49 5.29 1.32 7.32
C ALA A 49 4.87 2.78 7.60
N ASP A 50 5.75 3.61 8.15
CA ASP A 50 5.52 5.02 8.46
C ASP A 50 5.15 5.85 7.22
N GLN A 51 5.45 5.36 6.00
CA GLN A 51 5.03 6.04 4.77
C GLN A 51 3.54 5.81 4.45
N PHE A 52 2.91 4.81 5.04
CA PHE A 52 1.51 4.43 4.79
C PHE A 52 0.59 4.72 5.99
N ILE A 53 1.06 4.53 7.23
CA ILE A 53 0.26 4.68 8.46
C ILE A 53 -0.56 5.98 8.50
N PRO A 54 -0.01 7.18 8.17
CA PRO A 54 -0.79 8.41 8.20
C PRO A 54 -1.79 8.54 7.04
N LEU A 55 -1.78 7.62 6.07
CA LEU A 55 -2.61 7.64 4.87
C LEU A 55 -3.79 6.67 4.95
N VAL A 56 -3.69 5.62 5.79
CA VAL A 56 -4.63 4.50 5.83
C VAL A 56 -5.00 4.12 7.26
N LEU A 57 -6.29 4.17 7.58
CA LEU A 57 -6.78 3.92 8.94
C LEU A 57 -6.68 2.44 9.36
N ASN A 58 -6.80 1.51 8.43
CA ASN A 58 -6.77 0.07 8.73
C ASN A 58 -5.38 -0.46 9.16
N LEU A 59 -4.34 0.38 9.14
CA LEU A 59 -3.03 0.07 9.70
C LEU A 59 -2.91 0.45 11.19
N SER A 60 -3.82 1.27 11.72
CA SER A 60 -3.79 1.66 13.14
C SER A 60 -4.09 0.46 14.04
N GLY A 61 -3.26 0.24 15.05
CA GLY A 61 -3.37 -0.88 15.99
C GLY A 61 -3.03 -2.25 15.44
N LEU A 62 -2.58 -2.33 14.18
CA LEU A 62 -2.23 -3.60 13.58
C LEU A 62 -0.90 -4.12 14.12
N LYS A 63 -0.87 -5.43 14.42
CA LYS A 63 0.34 -6.15 14.82
C LYS A 63 0.81 -7.06 13.69
N VAL A 64 2.09 -7.00 13.38
CA VAL A 64 2.69 -7.79 12.30
C VAL A 64 3.91 -8.54 12.82
N LEU A 65 3.92 -9.87 12.67
CA LEU A 65 5.08 -10.72 12.91
C LEU A 65 5.81 -10.96 11.57
N VAL A 66 7.05 -10.48 11.48
CA VAL A 66 7.87 -10.66 10.27
C VAL A 66 8.90 -11.75 10.47
N SER A 67 9.02 -12.65 9.49
CA SER A 67 10.02 -13.71 9.46
C SER A 67 10.71 -13.81 8.11
N THR A 68 11.78 -14.62 8.02
CA THR A 68 12.49 -14.88 6.76
C THR A 68 11.92 -16.12 6.05
N THR A 69 12.00 -16.12 4.73
CA THR A 69 11.73 -17.30 3.89
C THR A 69 12.83 -17.50 2.86
N ASN A 70 12.96 -18.71 2.33
CA ASN A 70 13.77 -19.00 1.13
C ASN A 70 12.91 -18.96 -0.15
N GLY A 71 11.58 -18.81 0.00
CA GLY A 71 10.63 -18.65 -1.11
C GLY A 71 10.36 -17.18 -1.45
N SER A 72 9.28 -16.95 -2.17
CA SER A 72 8.77 -15.61 -2.43
C SER A 72 8.27 -14.95 -1.15
N PRO A 73 8.35 -13.61 -1.04
CA PRO A 73 7.65 -12.88 0.01
C PRO A 73 6.16 -13.22 -0.01
N ILE A 74 5.53 -13.18 1.17
CA ILE A 74 4.11 -13.46 1.31
C ILE A 74 3.56 -12.95 2.64
N VAL A 75 2.35 -12.39 2.62
CA VAL A 75 1.52 -12.23 3.81
C VAL A 75 0.59 -13.43 3.93
N LEU A 76 0.50 -14.01 5.13
CA LEU A 76 -0.28 -15.21 5.37
C LEU A 76 -1.70 -14.86 5.86
N HIS A 77 -2.70 -15.63 5.39
CA HIS A 77 -4.08 -15.50 5.87
C HIS A 77 -4.22 -15.89 7.36
N GLN A 78 -3.39 -16.81 7.82
CA GLN A 78 -3.43 -17.28 9.20
C GLN A 78 -2.71 -16.29 10.12
N ARG A 79 -3.42 -15.78 11.14
CA ARG A 79 -2.84 -14.98 12.21
C ARG A 79 -2.18 -15.85 13.26
N THR A 80 -1.28 -15.25 14.05
CA THR A 80 -0.75 -15.90 15.26
C THR A 80 -1.83 -15.96 16.35
N LYS A 81 -1.52 -16.70 17.45
CA LYS A 81 -2.38 -16.72 18.65
C LYS A 81 -2.54 -15.34 19.32
N ASP A 82 -1.61 -14.43 19.05
CA ASP A 82 -1.61 -13.05 19.56
C ASP A 82 -2.21 -12.06 18.53
N GLU A 83 -2.99 -12.58 17.56
CA GLU A 83 -3.69 -11.84 16.49
C GLU A 83 -2.77 -11.08 15.53
N GLU A 84 -1.47 -11.40 15.49
CA GLU A 84 -0.54 -10.78 14.58
C GLU A 84 -0.72 -11.31 13.14
N LEU A 85 -0.72 -10.44 12.14
CA LEU A 85 -0.53 -10.82 10.74
C LEU A 85 0.90 -11.31 10.52
N GLN A 86 1.07 -12.33 9.71
CA GLN A 86 2.38 -12.92 9.47
C GLN A 86 2.89 -12.53 8.07
N ILE A 87 4.07 -11.93 8.00
CA ILE A 87 4.77 -11.61 6.74
C ILE A 87 6.09 -12.37 6.70
N ASN A 88 6.33 -13.07 5.59
CA ASN A 88 7.60 -13.73 5.33
C ASN A 88 8.35 -12.98 4.23
N LEU A 89 9.61 -12.61 4.47
CA LEU A 89 10.47 -11.89 3.53
C LEU A 89 11.64 -12.76 3.08
N GLY A 90 11.99 -12.67 1.79
CA GLY A 90 13.17 -13.33 1.24
C GLY A 90 14.45 -12.50 1.36
N ALA A 91 14.35 -11.20 1.70
CA ALA A 91 15.48 -10.30 1.87
C ALA A 91 16.37 -10.74 3.03
N LYS A 92 17.69 -10.61 2.85
CA LYS A 92 18.72 -10.95 3.84
C LYS A 92 19.83 -9.91 3.81
N ASN A 93 20.72 -10.00 4.82
CA ASN A 93 21.86 -9.10 4.95
C ASN A 93 21.39 -7.63 5.06
N ARG A 94 22.20 -6.69 4.61
CA ARG A 94 21.86 -5.26 4.56
C ARG A 94 21.27 -4.84 3.22
N SER A 95 20.49 -5.73 2.57
CA SER A 95 19.82 -5.45 1.31
C SER A 95 18.57 -4.57 1.53
N TRP A 96 18.74 -3.35 2.07
CA TRP A 96 17.63 -2.50 2.54
C TRP A 96 16.59 -2.21 1.45
N CYS A 97 17.01 -1.99 0.20
CA CYS A 97 16.07 -1.82 -0.91
C CYS A 97 15.15 -3.02 -1.09
N GLN A 98 15.66 -4.25 -0.92
CA GLN A 98 14.86 -5.46 -1.02
C GLN A 98 13.89 -5.59 0.16
N TYR A 99 14.32 -5.26 1.40
CA TYR A 99 13.41 -5.23 2.55
C TYR A 99 12.27 -4.24 2.33
N VAL A 100 12.59 -3.02 1.90
CA VAL A 100 11.57 -1.99 1.61
C VAL A 100 10.62 -2.47 0.53
N PHE A 101 11.15 -2.96 -0.58
CA PHE A 101 10.37 -3.41 -1.73
C PHE A 101 9.41 -4.55 -1.35
N GLN A 102 9.94 -5.61 -0.72
CA GLN A 102 9.16 -6.78 -0.36
C GLN A 102 8.14 -6.47 0.74
N PHE A 103 8.56 -5.77 1.79
CA PHE A 103 7.66 -5.45 2.90
C PHE A 103 6.53 -4.50 2.47
N ALA A 104 6.83 -3.50 1.64
CA ALA A 104 5.80 -2.61 1.12
C ALA A 104 4.81 -3.34 0.19
N HIS A 105 5.26 -4.35 -0.56
CA HIS A 105 4.39 -5.22 -1.35
C HIS A 105 3.39 -5.96 -0.46
N GLU A 106 3.87 -6.66 0.56
CA GLU A 106 3.01 -7.41 1.49
C GLU A 106 2.10 -6.47 2.31
N LEU A 107 2.59 -5.29 2.67
CA LEU A 107 1.78 -4.26 3.30
C LEU A 107 0.69 -3.74 2.35
N GLY A 108 0.96 -3.70 1.05
CA GLY A 108 -0.01 -3.39 0.00
C GLY A 108 -1.21 -4.35 0.03
N HIS A 109 -0.97 -5.65 0.15
CA HIS A 109 -2.03 -6.65 0.32
C HIS A 109 -2.88 -6.39 1.57
N ILE A 110 -2.23 -6.09 2.70
CA ILE A 110 -2.91 -5.75 3.96
C ILE A 110 -3.77 -4.50 3.78
N ILE A 111 -3.26 -3.45 3.15
CA ILE A 111 -3.99 -2.22 2.85
C ILE A 111 -5.22 -2.53 2.00
N CYS A 112 -5.08 -3.34 0.97
CA CYS A 112 -6.16 -3.71 0.06
C CYS A 112 -7.20 -4.68 0.66
N GLY A 113 -6.97 -5.21 1.87
CA GLY A 113 -7.89 -6.18 2.51
C GLY A 113 -7.83 -7.56 1.84
N PHE A 114 -6.64 -8.09 1.61
CA PHE A 114 -6.34 -9.33 0.89
C PHE A 114 -7.14 -10.56 1.38
N GLU A 115 -7.51 -10.61 2.67
CA GLU A 115 -8.27 -11.71 3.27
C GLU A 115 -9.65 -11.91 2.60
N GLN A 116 -10.14 -10.90 1.91
CA GLN A 116 -11.42 -10.91 1.19
C GLN A 116 -11.24 -10.67 -0.31
N GLY A 117 -10.03 -10.87 -0.81
CA GLY A 117 -9.66 -10.60 -2.20
C GLY A 117 -10.48 -11.37 -3.23
N ASN A 118 -10.66 -10.77 -4.40
CA ASN A 118 -11.34 -11.39 -5.54
C ASN A 118 -10.33 -12.13 -6.41
N GLN A 119 -10.38 -13.46 -6.44
CA GLN A 119 -9.40 -14.28 -7.16
C GLN A 119 -9.29 -13.93 -8.66
N THR A 120 -10.40 -13.62 -9.32
CA THR A 120 -10.42 -13.27 -10.75
C THR A 120 -9.67 -11.96 -11.03
N ASN A 121 -9.70 -11.02 -10.10
CA ASN A 121 -9.11 -9.69 -10.20
C ASN A 121 -7.87 -9.50 -9.30
N GLN A 122 -7.33 -10.57 -8.74
CA GLN A 122 -6.14 -10.54 -7.88
C GLN A 122 -4.92 -9.90 -8.57
N TRP A 123 -4.80 -10.03 -9.89
CA TRP A 123 -3.77 -9.36 -10.69
C TRP A 123 -3.76 -7.83 -10.50
N PHE A 124 -4.93 -7.23 -10.26
CA PHE A 124 -5.03 -5.79 -10.02
C PHE A 124 -4.55 -5.43 -8.61
N GLU A 125 -4.89 -6.25 -7.62
CA GLU A 125 -4.34 -6.12 -6.26
C GLU A 125 -2.82 -6.27 -6.28
N GLU A 126 -2.27 -7.29 -6.96
CA GLU A 126 -0.81 -7.46 -7.17
C GLU A 126 -0.17 -6.23 -7.83
N SER A 127 -0.87 -5.60 -8.78
CA SER A 127 -0.38 -4.36 -9.40
C SER A 127 -0.36 -3.20 -8.40
N LEU A 128 -1.32 -3.08 -7.49
CA LEU A 128 -1.32 -2.08 -6.42
C LEU A 128 -0.24 -2.38 -5.37
N CYS A 129 0.07 -3.64 -5.09
CA CYS A 129 1.17 -4.02 -4.21
C CYS A 129 2.53 -3.66 -4.84
N GLU A 130 2.70 -3.83 -6.15
CA GLU A 130 3.90 -3.35 -6.86
C GLU A 130 3.99 -1.81 -6.80
N VAL A 131 2.86 -1.07 -6.89
CA VAL A 131 2.83 0.39 -6.64
C VAL A 131 3.29 0.70 -5.23
N ALA A 132 2.85 -0.05 -4.22
CA ALA A 132 3.27 0.18 -2.83
C ALA A 132 4.79 0.06 -2.68
N SER A 133 5.39 -0.95 -3.33
CA SER A 133 6.84 -1.12 -3.35
C SER A 133 7.57 0.08 -3.97
N LEU A 134 7.14 0.51 -5.15
CA LEU A 134 7.76 1.64 -5.86
C LEU A 134 7.54 2.97 -5.13
N TYR A 135 6.36 3.16 -4.54
CA TYR A 135 6.03 4.33 -3.73
C TYR A 135 6.91 4.40 -2.47
N ALA A 136 7.04 3.31 -1.72
CA ALA A 136 7.88 3.24 -0.53
C ALA A 136 9.35 3.57 -0.83
N LEU A 137 9.91 3.02 -1.90
CA LEU A 137 11.28 3.34 -2.34
C LEU A 137 11.45 4.84 -2.62
N GLN A 138 10.51 5.47 -3.34
CA GLN A 138 10.54 6.91 -3.59
C GLN A 138 10.46 7.70 -2.29
N ARG A 139 9.57 7.33 -1.40
CA ARG A 139 9.41 8.01 -0.11
C ARG A 139 10.68 7.91 0.74
N LEU A 140 11.28 6.73 0.83
CA LEU A 140 12.48 6.54 1.64
C LEU A 140 13.73 7.19 1.04
N SER A 141 13.81 7.34 -0.28
CA SER A 141 14.90 8.13 -0.91
C SER A 141 14.87 9.60 -0.46
N VAL A 142 13.68 10.13 -0.16
CA VAL A 142 13.53 11.51 0.36
C VAL A 142 13.71 11.54 1.89
N VAL A 143 13.01 10.66 2.61
CA VAL A 143 12.98 10.68 4.09
C VAL A 143 14.37 10.38 4.68
N TRP A 144 15.08 9.38 4.17
CA TRP A 144 16.41 9.05 4.69
C TRP A 144 17.48 10.07 4.35
N ASN A 145 17.24 10.92 3.38
CA ASN A 145 18.16 12.04 3.10
C ASN A 145 18.21 13.08 4.26
N THR A 146 17.16 13.14 5.08
CA THR A 146 17.06 14.09 6.19
C THR A 146 16.87 13.44 7.56
N SER A 147 16.20 12.29 7.61
CA SER A 147 15.76 11.62 8.85
C SER A 147 15.89 10.10 8.74
N PRO A 148 17.09 9.56 8.52
CA PRO A 148 17.30 8.12 8.50
C PRO A 148 17.15 7.52 9.92
N PRO A 149 16.85 6.21 10.06
CA PRO A 149 16.78 5.54 11.37
C PRO A 149 18.08 5.62 12.18
N TYR A 150 19.19 5.62 11.47
CA TYR A 150 20.53 5.80 12.03
C TYR A 150 21.26 6.89 11.22
N PRO A 151 21.94 7.86 11.85
CA PRO A 151 22.57 8.99 11.14
C PRO A 151 23.54 8.55 10.01
N ASN A 152 24.27 7.47 10.23
CA ASN A 152 25.21 6.92 9.25
C ASN A 152 24.53 6.25 8.04
N TRP A 153 23.19 6.11 8.03
CA TRP A 153 22.44 5.55 6.89
C TRP A 153 21.95 6.62 5.90
N GLN A 154 22.17 7.89 6.19
CA GLN A 154 21.77 8.99 5.29
C GLN A 154 22.33 8.80 3.86
N SER A 155 23.57 8.34 3.74
CA SER A 155 24.22 8.08 2.44
C SER A 155 23.58 6.95 1.63
N TYR A 156 22.70 6.14 2.24
CA TYR A 156 21.97 5.07 1.56
C TYR A 156 20.71 5.58 0.82
N ALA A 157 20.23 6.79 1.12
CA ALA A 157 19.00 7.33 0.55
C ALA A 157 18.94 7.30 -0.99
N PRO A 158 20.03 7.62 -1.76
CA PRO A 158 20.03 7.52 -3.22
C PRO A 158 19.83 6.11 -3.75
N GLU A 159 20.21 5.06 -3.01
CA GLU A 159 20.07 3.67 -3.42
C GLU A 159 18.61 3.26 -3.58
N PHE A 160 17.70 3.80 -2.75
CA PHE A 160 16.27 3.57 -2.92
C PHE A 160 15.75 4.14 -4.24
N ALA A 161 16.16 5.37 -4.59
CA ALA A 161 15.77 5.98 -5.86
C ALA A 161 16.33 5.18 -7.06
N LYS A 162 17.61 4.80 -6.98
CA LYS A 162 18.24 3.97 -7.99
C LYS A 162 17.53 2.63 -8.17
N TYR A 163 17.26 1.91 -7.06
CA TYR A 163 16.58 0.61 -7.12
C TYR A 163 15.17 0.75 -7.73
N ARG A 164 14.42 1.82 -7.41
CA ARG A 164 13.13 2.12 -8.04
C ARG A 164 13.26 2.30 -9.55
N ILE A 165 14.23 3.09 -10.00
CA ILE A 165 14.50 3.34 -11.43
C ILE A 165 14.85 2.03 -12.13
N ASP A 166 15.81 1.27 -11.60
CA ASP A 166 16.24 -0.02 -12.14
C ASP A 166 15.05 -1.00 -12.29
N ARG A 167 14.12 -1.01 -11.30
CA ARG A 167 12.90 -1.83 -11.38
C ARG A 167 11.97 -1.38 -12.50
N ILE A 168 11.74 -0.09 -12.65
CA ILE A 168 10.86 0.46 -13.68
C ILE A 168 11.46 0.23 -15.07
N GLU A 169 12.72 0.57 -15.28
CA GLU A 169 13.40 0.45 -16.57
C GLU A 169 13.57 -1.02 -17.00
N GLY A 170 13.82 -1.92 -16.04
CA GLY A 170 13.89 -3.37 -16.28
C GLY A 170 12.57 -3.98 -16.73
N GLY A 171 11.47 -3.24 -16.70
CA GLY A 171 10.11 -3.72 -17.05
C GLY A 171 9.93 -4.11 -18.52
N SER A 172 10.82 -3.68 -19.43
CA SER A 172 10.75 -3.98 -20.88
C SER A 172 9.33 -3.78 -21.43
N TYR A 173 8.86 -2.55 -21.39
CA TYR A 173 7.50 -2.20 -21.83
C TYR A 173 7.29 -2.47 -23.32
N PRO A 174 6.07 -2.83 -23.76
CA PRO A 174 5.75 -2.89 -25.19
C PRO A 174 5.95 -1.51 -25.84
N GLU A 175 6.36 -1.48 -27.08
CA GLU A 175 6.41 -0.26 -27.86
C GLU A 175 5.02 0.42 -27.89
N ASN A 176 4.97 1.72 -27.71
CA ASN A 176 3.72 2.50 -27.67
C ASN A 176 2.68 1.99 -26.66
N PHE A 177 3.12 1.49 -25.50
CA PHE A 177 2.26 0.90 -24.49
C PHE A 177 1.12 1.84 -24.04
N GLN A 178 -0.12 1.46 -24.41
CA GLN A 178 -1.37 2.07 -23.97
C GLN A 178 -2.11 1.08 -23.08
N LEU A 179 -2.25 1.38 -21.77
CA LEU A 179 -2.82 0.44 -20.81
C LEU A 179 -4.20 -0.07 -21.19
N HIS A 180 -5.11 0.82 -21.59
CA HIS A 180 -6.49 0.50 -21.89
C HIS A 180 -6.65 -0.52 -23.05
N SER A 181 -5.97 -0.32 -24.19
CA SER A 181 -6.03 -1.27 -25.32
C SER A 181 -5.33 -2.58 -24.98
N TRP A 182 -4.13 -2.48 -24.40
CA TRP A 182 -3.37 -3.65 -23.96
C TRP A 182 -4.15 -4.50 -22.93
N TRP A 183 -4.79 -3.89 -21.95
CA TRP A 183 -5.60 -4.61 -20.95
C TRP A 183 -6.76 -5.37 -21.59
N ARG A 184 -7.48 -4.76 -22.54
CA ARG A 184 -8.58 -5.43 -23.26
C ARG A 184 -8.14 -6.72 -23.93
N GLU A 185 -6.96 -6.74 -24.52
CA GLU A 185 -6.39 -7.90 -25.18
C GLU A 185 -5.89 -8.95 -24.19
N ASN A 186 -5.41 -8.54 -23.02
CA ASN A 186 -4.74 -9.40 -22.05
C ASN A 186 -5.59 -9.78 -20.83
N ARG A 187 -6.82 -9.28 -20.69
CA ARG A 187 -7.67 -9.48 -19.51
C ARG A 187 -7.90 -10.94 -19.14
N VAL A 188 -8.00 -11.84 -20.12
CA VAL A 188 -8.19 -13.28 -19.88
C VAL A 188 -6.92 -13.90 -19.28
N ALA A 189 -5.75 -13.53 -19.76
CA ALA A 189 -4.49 -14.02 -19.21
C ALA A 189 -4.28 -13.52 -17.76
N LEU A 190 -4.58 -12.25 -17.51
CA LEU A 190 -4.50 -11.63 -16.18
C LEU A 190 -5.45 -12.32 -15.18
N SER A 191 -6.70 -12.57 -15.57
CA SER A 191 -7.68 -13.24 -14.68
C SER A 191 -7.33 -14.69 -14.35
N ARG A 192 -6.53 -15.36 -15.19
CA ARG A 192 -6.07 -16.75 -14.97
C ARG A 192 -4.77 -16.84 -14.17
N ASN A 193 -3.97 -15.78 -14.17
CA ASN A 193 -2.68 -15.76 -13.50
C ASN A 193 -2.36 -14.37 -12.93
N ALA A 194 -2.63 -14.19 -11.65
CA ALA A 194 -2.32 -12.96 -10.95
C ALA A 194 -0.81 -12.69 -10.82
N GLY A 195 0.03 -13.73 -10.90
CA GLY A 195 1.48 -13.66 -10.73
C GLY A 195 2.26 -13.23 -11.98
N LEU A 196 1.63 -12.60 -12.96
CA LEU A 196 2.28 -12.08 -14.16
C LEU A 196 3.09 -10.79 -13.83
N ARG A 197 4.17 -10.94 -13.07
CA ARG A 197 4.94 -9.85 -12.45
C ARG A 197 5.33 -8.72 -13.40
N LYS A 198 5.72 -9.05 -14.64
CA LYS A 198 6.09 -8.06 -15.64
C LYS A 198 4.90 -7.20 -16.05
N GLN A 199 3.76 -7.82 -16.27
CA GLN A 199 2.49 -7.15 -16.62
C GLN A 199 1.97 -6.33 -15.44
N ASN A 200 2.05 -6.86 -14.23
CA ASN A 200 1.70 -6.13 -13.01
C ASN A 200 2.54 -4.87 -12.83
N LEU A 201 3.85 -4.93 -13.13
CA LEU A 201 4.72 -3.74 -13.13
C LEU A 201 4.29 -2.70 -14.17
N TRP A 202 3.90 -3.11 -15.39
CA TRP A 202 3.43 -2.16 -16.41
C TRP A 202 2.18 -1.41 -15.97
N ILE A 203 1.25 -2.12 -15.34
CA ILE A 203 0.03 -1.54 -14.76
C ILE A 203 0.40 -0.64 -13.59
N ALA A 204 1.28 -1.11 -12.69
CA ALA A 204 1.71 -0.40 -11.51
C ALA A 204 2.33 0.96 -11.85
N VAL A 205 3.17 1.06 -12.87
CA VAL A 205 3.79 2.34 -13.28
C VAL A 205 2.73 3.34 -13.77
N LYS A 206 1.67 2.89 -14.43
CA LYS A 206 0.57 3.78 -14.83
C LYS A 206 -0.28 4.23 -13.62
N LEU A 207 -0.52 3.33 -12.67
CA LEU A 207 -1.24 3.64 -11.43
C LEU A 207 -0.42 4.57 -10.52
N LEU A 208 0.90 4.37 -10.46
CA LEU A 208 1.81 5.15 -9.62
C LEU A 208 1.70 6.65 -9.92
N ILE A 209 1.60 7.03 -11.21
CA ILE A 209 1.46 8.42 -11.65
C ILE A 209 0.24 9.10 -11.00
N ILE A 210 -0.90 8.42 -10.94
CA ILE A 210 -2.12 8.99 -10.36
C ILE A 210 -2.14 8.90 -8.82
N ILE A 211 -1.48 7.91 -8.24
CA ILE A 211 -1.34 7.76 -6.78
C ILE A 211 -0.44 8.86 -6.22
N GLU A 212 0.68 9.17 -6.87
CA GLU A 212 1.62 10.21 -6.43
C GLU A 212 1.03 11.64 -6.50
N GLN A 213 -0.01 11.87 -7.33
CA GLN A 213 -0.71 13.16 -7.37
C GLN A 213 -1.50 13.46 -6.08
N ASN A 214 -2.09 12.44 -5.45
CA ASN A 214 -2.83 12.58 -4.19
C ASN A 214 -2.74 11.29 -3.35
N PRO A 215 -1.58 11.03 -2.72
CA PRO A 215 -1.32 9.78 -2.02
C PRO A 215 -2.34 9.48 -0.91
N ARG A 216 -2.80 10.51 -0.17
CA ARG A 216 -3.76 10.33 0.93
C ARG A 216 -5.10 9.77 0.42
N SER A 217 -5.68 10.37 -0.60
CA SER A 217 -6.94 9.88 -1.16
C SER A 217 -6.78 8.52 -1.82
N ALA A 218 -5.66 8.30 -2.50
CA ALA A 218 -5.38 7.06 -3.21
C ALA A 218 -5.20 5.87 -2.26
N TRP A 219 -4.28 5.94 -1.31
CA TRP A 219 -4.06 4.86 -0.36
C TRP A 219 -5.26 4.62 0.55
N SER A 220 -5.94 5.69 0.99
CA SER A 220 -7.20 5.56 1.70
C SER A 220 -8.31 4.92 0.86
N ALA A 221 -8.33 5.08 -0.47
CA ALA A 221 -9.24 4.36 -1.34
C ALA A 221 -8.86 2.87 -1.47
N CYS A 222 -7.56 2.56 -1.58
CA CYS A 222 -7.08 1.17 -1.66
C CYS A 222 -7.56 0.33 -0.46
N SER A 223 -7.71 0.91 0.74
CA SER A 223 -8.24 0.19 1.91
C SER A 223 -9.69 -0.26 1.77
N TRP A 224 -10.39 0.17 0.73
CA TRP A 224 -11.76 -0.22 0.42
C TRP A 224 -11.87 -1.19 -0.76
N LEU A 225 -10.76 -1.59 -1.38
CA LEU A 225 -10.74 -2.37 -2.61
C LEU A 225 -11.53 -3.68 -2.49
N ASN A 226 -11.32 -4.45 -1.44
CA ASN A 226 -11.94 -5.76 -1.23
C ASN A 226 -13.08 -5.73 -0.20
N HIS A 227 -13.67 -4.55 0.06
CA HIS A 227 -14.74 -4.39 1.05
C HIS A 227 -16.12 -4.89 0.58
N ALA A 228 -16.33 -4.98 -0.72
CA ALA A 228 -17.57 -5.55 -1.24
C ALA A 228 -17.55 -7.07 -1.04
N LYS A 229 -18.22 -7.51 0.03
CA LYS A 229 -18.37 -8.91 0.43
C LYS A 229 -19.13 -9.69 -0.64
N ASN A 230 -18.47 -10.23 -1.62
CA ASN A 230 -19.01 -11.31 -2.43
C ASN A 230 -17.85 -12.03 -3.09
N GLY A 231 -17.46 -13.19 -2.57
CA GLY A 231 -16.46 -14.10 -3.14
C GLY A 231 -16.83 -14.68 -4.50
N GLN A 232 -17.78 -14.03 -5.20
CA GLN A 232 -18.15 -14.42 -6.56
C GLN A 232 -17.17 -13.83 -7.56
N SER A 233 -16.90 -14.62 -8.59
CA SER A 233 -16.15 -14.19 -9.77
C SER A 233 -16.85 -12.99 -10.41
N LYS A 234 -16.16 -11.83 -10.45
CA LYS A 234 -16.69 -10.59 -11.02
C LYS A 234 -15.88 -10.19 -12.24
N THR A 235 -16.52 -9.55 -13.19
CA THR A 235 -15.78 -8.83 -14.23
C THR A 235 -14.96 -7.71 -13.57
N PHE A 236 -13.90 -7.27 -14.23
CA PHE A 236 -13.07 -6.19 -13.69
C PHE A 236 -13.86 -4.87 -13.57
N GLU A 237 -14.79 -4.65 -14.51
CA GLU A 237 -15.71 -3.51 -14.49
C GLU A 237 -16.61 -3.51 -13.24
N GLU A 238 -17.18 -4.66 -12.89
CA GLU A 238 -17.98 -4.81 -11.67
C GLU A 238 -17.12 -4.62 -10.41
N TYR A 239 -15.93 -5.19 -10.41
CA TYR A 239 -14.97 -5.05 -9.31
C TYR A 239 -14.59 -3.59 -9.04
N LEU A 240 -14.31 -2.81 -10.08
CA LEU A 240 -14.00 -1.38 -9.95
C LEU A 240 -15.22 -0.54 -9.54
N ASN A 241 -16.42 -0.88 -10.01
CA ASN A 241 -17.64 -0.21 -9.60
C ASN A 241 -17.98 -0.49 -8.12
N ASP A 242 -17.77 -1.72 -7.66
CA ASP A 242 -17.94 -2.08 -6.25
C ASP A 242 -16.93 -1.32 -5.37
N TRP A 243 -15.67 -1.23 -5.80
CA TRP A 243 -14.67 -0.42 -5.12
C TRP A 243 -15.09 1.05 -5.04
N TYR A 244 -15.56 1.62 -6.14
CA TYR A 244 -16.09 2.98 -6.17
C TYR A 244 -17.26 3.16 -5.18
N GLY A 245 -18.18 2.21 -5.15
CA GLY A 245 -19.34 2.20 -4.24
C GLY A 245 -18.94 2.09 -2.77
N ALA A 246 -17.92 1.29 -2.46
CA ALA A 246 -17.42 1.06 -1.11
C ALA A 246 -16.71 2.29 -0.52
N CYS A 247 -16.13 3.15 -1.34
CA CYS A 247 -15.41 4.34 -0.89
C CYS A 247 -16.36 5.38 -0.25
N PRO A 248 -16.18 5.73 1.04
CA PRO A 248 -17.09 6.68 1.70
C PRO A 248 -16.82 8.16 1.36
N GLN A 249 -15.60 8.50 0.96
CA GLN A 249 -15.19 9.90 0.78
C GLN A 249 -15.08 10.30 -0.70
N THR A 250 -15.42 11.55 -1.01
CA THR A 250 -15.35 12.10 -2.36
C THR A 250 -13.95 12.01 -2.98
N GLY A 251 -12.91 12.27 -2.19
CA GLY A 251 -11.52 12.17 -2.66
C GLY A 251 -11.14 10.74 -3.07
N GLN A 252 -11.57 9.74 -2.31
CA GLN A 252 -11.39 8.33 -2.63
C GLN A 252 -12.13 7.96 -3.92
N LYS A 253 -13.40 8.35 -4.05
CA LYS A 253 -14.20 8.12 -5.26
C LYS A 253 -13.59 8.79 -6.50
N LYS A 254 -13.04 10.01 -6.33
CA LYS A 254 -12.33 10.70 -7.43
C LYS A 254 -11.13 9.89 -7.90
N PHE A 255 -10.33 9.36 -6.98
CA PHE A 255 -9.20 8.50 -7.33
C PHE A 255 -9.65 7.23 -8.05
N VAL A 256 -10.65 6.49 -7.52
CA VAL A 256 -11.16 5.27 -8.16
C VAL A 256 -11.68 5.57 -9.57
N ARG A 257 -12.35 6.71 -9.77
CA ARG A 257 -12.79 7.14 -11.11
C ARG A 257 -11.62 7.39 -12.06
N GLN A 258 -10.50 7.95 -11.57
CA GLN A 258 -9.29 8.09 -12.38
C GLN A 258 -8.75 6.71 -12.79
N VAL A 259 -8.77 5.72 -11.91
CA VAL A 259 -8.39 4.34 -12.22
C VAL A 259 -9.33 3.77 -13.29
N ILE A 260 -10.65 3.86 -13.12
CA ILE A 260 -11.66 3.39 -14.08
C ILE A 260 -11.39 3.99 -15.47
N ASN A 261 -11.14 5.31 -15.54
CA ASN A 261 -10.83 6.00 -16.79
C ASN A 261 -9.51 5.53 -17.42
N LEU A 262 -8.50 5.23 -16.60
CA LEU A 262 -7.19 4.74 -17.06
C LEU A 262 -7.32 3.39 -17.81
N PHE A 263 -8.30 2.57 -17.43
CA PHE A 263 -8.64 1.32 -18.12
C PHE A 263 -9.68 1.50 -19.24
N GLY A 264 -10.14 2.73 -19.50
CA GLY A 264 -11.14 3.03 -20.54
C GLY A 264 -12.50 2.37 -20.29
N ILE A 265 -12.85 2.18 -19.01
CA ILE A 265 -14.11 1.62 -18.56
C ILE A 265 -15.10 2.76 -18.36
N SER A 266 -16.32 2.63 -18.89
CA SER A 266 -17.39 3.61 -18.67
C SER A 266 -18.03 3.40 -17.30
N THR A 267 -18.10 4.46 -16.48
CA THR A 267 -18.92 4.44 -15.27
C THR A 267 -20.40 4.45 -15.64
N LYS A 268 -21.15 3.50 -15.13
CA LYS A 268 -22.61 3.55 -15.19
C LYS A 268 -23.18 4.62 -14.29
#